data_a8b6f55bccb61f3df887eaa9de3498a7
#
_entry.id   a8b6f55bccb61f3df887eaa9de3498a7
#
_cell.length_a   1.000
_cell.length_b   1.000
_cell.length_c   1.000
_cell.angle_alpha   90.00
_cell.angle_beta   90.00
_cell.angle_gamma   90.00
#
_symmetry.space_group_name_H-M   'P 1'
#
loop_
_entity.id
_entity.type
_entity.pdbx_description
1 polymer ?
#
loop_
_entity_poly.entity_id
_entity_poly.type
_entity_poly.pdbx_seq_one_letter_code
_entity_poly.pdbx_strand_id
1 'polypeptide(L)'
;MPGTIRAVLFDKDGTLFDFFATWAPANEAIARHTAGDDPALIERLMTLGGRDSATGRFAPVSVLAAGTARQLAELWAGACGRDDVAELTLYYDAHFHRHGVASAEPVCDLPALFGRLRDRGLKLGIATMDSPAAAEATMQAFGLSPHLDFVCG
;
A
#
# COMPACT_ATOMS: atom_id res chain seq x y z
N MET A 1 -7.07 31.36 -21.64
CA MET A 1 -7.44 30.04 -22.14
C MET A 1 -7.13 29.03 -21.05
N PRO A 2 -8.08 28.25 -20.53
CA PRO A 2 -7.74 27.13 -19.68
C PRO A 2 -6.85 26.18 -20.47
N GLY A 3 -5.71 25.79 -19.91
CA GLY A 3 -4.78 24.88 -20.56
C GLY A 3 -5.43 23.53 -20.81
N THR A 4 -5.14 22.91 -21.96
CA THR A 4 -5.60 21.57 -22.28
C THR A 4 -4.81 20.56 -21.43
N ILE A 5 -5.50 19.70 -20.67
CA ILE A 5 -4.85 18.59 -19.97
C ILE A 5 -4.21 17.67 -21.01
N ARG A 6 -2.92 17.34 -20.83
CA ARG A 6 -2.16 16.47 -21.74
C ARG A 6 -1.62 15.21 -21.04
N ALA A 7 -1.65 15.19 -19.72
CA ALA A 7 -1.17 14.06 -18.93
C ALA A 7 -1.98 13.92 -17.65
N VAL A 8 -2.06 12.70 -17.13
CA VAL A 8 -2.63 12.37 -15.83
C VAL A 8 -1.59 11.56 -15.05
N LEU A 9 -1.32 11.97 -13.83
CA LEU A 9 -0.50 11.25 -12.87
C LEU A 9 -1.44 10.71 -11.80
N PHE A 10 -1.45 9.39 -11.64
CA PHE A 10 -2.26 8.72 -10.64
C PHE A 10 -1.41 8.33 -9.43
N ASP A 11 -1.97 8.50 -8.25
CA ASP A 11 -1.58 7.74 -7.08
C ASP A 11 -2.15 6.33 -7.18
N LYS A 12 -1.49 5.36 -6.53
CA LYS A 12 -1.85 3.94 -6.59
C LYS A 12 -2.87 3.57 -5.53
N ASP A 13 -2.47 3.61 -4.26
CA ASP A 13 -3.23 3.07 -3.14
C ASP A 13 -4.25 4.07 -2.60
N GLY A 14 -5.52 3.68 -2.58
CA GLY A 14 -6.63 4.58 -2.26
C GLY A 14 -7.14 5.41 -3.44
N THR A 15 -6.54 5.25 -4.62
CA THR A 15 -6.94 5.94 -5.86
C THR A 15 -7.29 4.93 -6.97
N LEU A 16 -6.37 4.07 -7.36
CA LEU A 16 -6.60 3.02 -8.37
C LEU A 16 -6.98 1.68 -7.72
N PHE A 17 -6.47 1.42 -6.53
CA PHE A 17 -6.76 0.23 -5.75
C PHE A 17 -7.35 0.61 -4.40
N ASP A 18 -8.30 -0.19 -3.91
CA ASP A 18 -8.86 0.00 -2.57
C ASP A 18 -7.75 -0.20 -1.52
N PHE A 19 -7.41 0.89 -0.84
CA PHE A 19 -6.35 0.89 0.15
C PHE A 19 -6.64 -0.09 1.29
N PHE A 20 -7.87 -0.07 1.79
CA PHE A 20 -8.20 -0.83 2.98
C PHE A 20 -8.31 -2.33 2.67
N ALA A 21 -8.96 -2.70 1.57
CA ALA A 21 -9.05 -4.08 1.10
C ALA A 21 -7.66 -4.67 0.84
N THR A 22 -6.74 -3.88 0.28
CA THR A 22 -5.37 -4.31 -0.02
C THR A 22 -4.52 -4.44 1.25
N TRP A 23 -4.52 -3.42 2.13
CA TRP A 23 -3.48 -3.31 3.17
C TRP A 23 -3.93 -3.72 4.57
N ALA A 24 -5.24 -3.74 4.89
CA ALA A 24 -5.69 -4.12 6.23
C ALA A 24 -5.32 -5.58 6.57
N PRO A 25 -5.52 -6.57 5.67
CA PRO A 25 -5.12 -7.95 5.94
C PRO A 25 -3.61 -8.13 6.07
N ALA A 26 -2.81 -7.38 5.29
CA ALA A 26 -1.36 -7.42 5.35
C ALA A 26 -0.83 -6.91 6.71
N ASN A 27 -1.35 -5.76 7.14
CA ASN A 27 -0.99 -5.17 8.43
C ASN A 27 -1.39 -6.09 9.60
N GLU A 28 -2.57 -6.71 9.53
CA GLU A 28 -3.01 -7.65 10.55
C GLU A 28 -2.13 -8.91 10.62
N ALA A 29 -1.70 -9.42 9.46
CA ALA A 29 -0.81 -10.58 9.41
C ALA A 29 0.56 -10.31 10.05
N ILE A 30 1.17 -9.15 9.79
CA ILE A 30 2.44 -8.79 10.41
C ILE A 30 2.28 -8.44 11.91
N ALA A 31 1.15 -7.86 12.33
CA ALA A 31 0.84 -7.66 13.75
C ALA A 31 0.76 -9.00 14.48
N ARG A 32 0.06 -9.98 13.88
CA ARG A 32 -0.04 -11.34 14.40
C ARG A 32 1.34 -12.02 14.53
N HIS A 33 2.17 -11.92 13.50
CA HIS A 33 3.55 -12.43 13.56
C HIS A 33 4.36 -11.80 14.69
N THR A 34 4.23 -10.48 14.87
CA THR A 34 4.98 -9.72 15.90
C THR A 34 4.51 -10.03 17.30
N ALA A 35 3.21 -10.24 17.48
CA ALA A 35 2.56 -10.48 18.77
C ALA A 35 2.59 -11.95 19.22
N GLY A 36 3.04 -12.90 18.37
CA GLY A 36 2.99 -14.33 18.67
C GLY A 36 1.56 -14.86 18.86
N ASP A 37 0.61 -14.36 18.03
CA ASP A 37 -0.80 -14.71 18.06
C ASP A 37 -1.58 -14.35 19.35
N ASP A 38 -1.01 -13.49 20.23
CA ASP A 38 -1.73 -12.92 21.37
C ASP A 38 -2.77 -11.87 20.88
N PRO A 39 -4.10 -12.14 21.03
CA PRO A 39 -5.12 -11.25 20.48
C PRO A 39 -5.11 -9.85 21.12
N ALA A 40 -4.79 -9.75 22.42
CA ALA A 40 -4.76 -8.47 23.12
C ALA A 40 -3.58 -7.63 22.64
N LEU A 41 -2.43 -8.27 22.41
CA LEU A 41 -1.25 -7.61 21.89
C LEU A 41 -1.44 -7.20 20.42
N ILE A 42 -2.05 -8.05 19.58
CA ILE A 42 -2.40 -7.72 18.20
C ILE A 42 -3.25 -6.43 18.17
N GLU A 43 -4.32 -6.38 18.95
CA GLU A 43 -5.21 -5.21 19.03
C GLU A 43 -4.44 -3.95 19.46
N ARG A 44 -3.59 -4.09 20.46
CA ARG A 44 -2.72 -3.00 20.94
C ARG A 44 -1.76 -2.51 19.84
N LEU A 45 -1.09 -3.41 19.11
CA LEU A 45 -0.17 -3.05 18.03
C LEU A 45 -0.88 -2.33 16.90
N MET A 46 -2.03 -2.84 16.46
CA MET A 46 -2.84 -2.22 15.43
C MET A 46 -3.33 -0.82 15.85
N THR A 47 -3.77 -0.65 17.09
CA THR A 47 -4.19 0.65 17.63
C THR A 47 -3.02 1.63 17.70
N LEU A 48 -1.85 1.20 18.17
CA LEU A 48 -0.63 2.01 18.19
C LEU A 48 -0.20 2.43 16.77
N GLY A 49 -0.37 1.54 15.80
CA GLY A 49 -0.10 1.83 14.38
C GLY A 49 -1.09 2.79 13.75
N GLY A 50 -2.22 3.07 14.41
CA GLY A 50 -3.23 4.05 14.00
C GLY A 50 -4.55 3.46 13.50
N ARG A 51 -4.87 2.20 13.87
CA ARG A 51 -6.21 1.66 13.67
C ARG A 51 -7.17 2.20 14.72
N ASP A 52 -8.27 2.74 14.26
CA ASP A 52 -9.40 3.10 15.11
C ASP A 52 -10.17 1.83 15.52
N SER A 53 -10.25 1.55 16.83
CA SER A 53 -10.85 0.32 17.35
C SER A 53 -12.36 0.23 17.14
N ALA A 54 -13.05 1.36 16.97
CA ALA A 54 -14.51 1.38 16.78
C ALA A 54 -14.90 1.14 15.31
N THR A 55 -14.11 1.69 14.36
CA THR A 55 -14.40 1.63 12.93
C THR A 55 -13.53 0.63 12.17
N GLY A 56 -12.43 0.17 12.75
CA GLY A 56 -11.41 -0.64 12.11
C GLY A 56 -10.55 0.09 11.08
N ARG A 57 -10.82 1.37 10.80
CA ARG A 57 -10.14 2.15 9.76
C ARG A 57 -8.78 2.68 10.26
N PHE A 58 -7.86 2.91 9.32
CA PHE A 58 -6.57 3.55 9.63
C PHE A 58 -6.68 5.08 9.52
N ALA A 59 -6.10 5.78 10.50
CA ALA A 59 -5.98 7.23 10.42
C ALA A 59 -5.07 7.62 9.23
N PRO A 60 -5.42 8.62 8.41
CA PRO A 60 -4.73 8.91 7.15
C PRO A 60 -3.23 9.19 7.25
N VAL A 61 -2.77 9.73 8.38
CA VAL A 61 -1.35 10.04 8.64
C VAL A 61 -0.70 9.06 9.61
N SER A 62 -1.34 7.92 9.86
CA SER A 62 -0.81 6.90 10.76
C SER A 62 0.32 6.10 10.12
N VAL A 63 1.10 5.39 10.93
CA VAL A 63 2.15 4.50 10.43
C VAL A 63 1.58 3.37 9.59
N LEU A 64 0.38 2.87 9.91
CA LEU A 64 -0.32 1.85 9.12
C LEU A 64 -0.77 2.36 7.74
N ALA A 65 -1.00 3.68 7.60
CA ALA A 65 -1.49 4.26 6.35
C ALA A 65 -0.38 4.85 5.47
N ALA A 66 0.67 5.40 6.07
CA ALA A 66 1.66 6.19 5.35
C ALA A 66 3.10 5.98 5.86
N GLY A 67 3.31 5.07 6.80
CA GLY A 67 4.63 4.77 7.34
C GLY A 67 5.41 3.76 6.48
N THR A 68 6.71 3.67 6.77
CA THR A 68 7.58 2.63 6.21
C THR A 68 7.55 1.37 7.08
N ALA A 69 7.94 0.23 6.51
CA ALA A 69 8.09 -1.02 7.26
C ALA A 69 9.03 -0.85 8.47
N ARG A 70 10.09 -0.07 8.31
CA ARG A 70 11.02 0.25 9.39
C ARG A 70 10.36 1.02 10.53
N GLN A 71 9.61 2.08 10.24
CA GLN A 71 8.89 2.86 11.25
C GLN A 71 7.89 1.99 12.03
N LEU A 72 7.20 1.10 11.32
CA LEU A 72 6.27 0.16 11.92
C LEU A 72 7.00 -0.87 12.81
N ALA A 73 8.15 -1.40 12.34
CA ALA A 73 8.97 -2.33 13.11
C ALA A 73 9.52 -1.68 14.39
N GLU A 74 10.02 -0.44 14.31
CA GLU A 74 10.49 0.31 15.49
C GLU A 74 9.37 0.53 16.51
N LEU A 75 8.19 0.93 16.05
CA LEU A 75 7.02 1.17 16.91
C LEU A 75 6.57 -0.11 17.62
N TRP A 76 6.44 -1.20 16.88
CA TRP A 76 5.90 -2.46 17.41
C TRP A 76 6.92 -3.26 18.21
N ALA A 77 8.20 -3.26 17.82
CA ALA A 77 9.27 -3.85 18.60
C ALA A 77 9.36 -3.18 19.98
N GLY A 78 9.34 -1.84 20.03
CA GLY A 78 9.33 -1.09 21.28
C GLY A 78 8.13 -1.43 22.18
N ALA A 79 6.94 -1.62 21.59
CA ALA A 79 5.73 -2.00 22.33
C ALA A 79 5.78 -3.43 22.88
N CYS A 80 6.56 -4.32 22.25
CA CYS A 80 6.76 -5.72 22.64
C CYS A 80 8.02 -5.95 23.50
N GLY A 81 8.84 -4.92 23.72
CA GLY A 81 10.14 -5.07 24.41
C GLY A 81 11.15 -5.90 23.58
N ARG A 82 11.07 -5.87 22.27
CA ARG A 82 11.96 -6.55 21.32
C ARG A 82 13.06 -5.61 20.84
N ASP A 83 14.20 -6.15 20.47
CA ASP A 83 15.36 -5.43 19.94
C ASP A 83 15.73 -5.82 18.49
N ASP A 84 14.99 -6.76 17.90
CA ASP A 84 15.20 -7.32 16.56
C ASP A 84 14.56 -6.49 15.43
N VAL A 85 14.57 -5.16 15.56
CA VAL A 85 13.96 -4.22 14.59
C VAL A 85 14.39 -4.48 13.13
N ALA A 86 15.67 -4.80 12.93
CA ALA A 86 16.18 -5.05 11.58
C ALA A 86 15.56 -6.29 10.93
N GLU A 87 15.39 -7.37 11.72
CA GLU A 87 14.76 -8.61 11.25
C GLU A 87 13.27 -8.40 10.96
N LEU A 88 12.56 -7.71 11.86
CA LEU A 88 11.16 -7.33 11.66
C LEU A 88 10.99 -6.46 10.42
N THR A 89 11.87 -5.50 10.18
CA THR A 89 11.81 -4.64 8.98
C THR A 89 11.89 -5.47 7.71
N LEU A 90 12.87 -6.37 7.62
CA LEU A 90 13.03 -7.26 6.46
C LEU A 90 11.81 -8.17 6.27
N TYR A 91 11.26 -8.69 7.36
CA TYR A 91 10.06 -9.51 7.29
C TYR A 91 8.84 -8.71 6.78
N TYR A 92 8.63 -7.48 7.29
CA TYR A 92 7.52 -6.63 6.88
C TYR A 92 7.66 -6.21 5.42
N ASP A 93 8.85 -5.79 4.97
CA ASP A 93 9.10 -5.44 3.57
C ASP A 93 8.78 -6.61 2.64
N ALA A 94 9.29 -7.80 2.97
CA ALA A 94 9.03 -9.01 2.18
C ALA A 94 7.54 -9.39 2.19
N HIS A 95 6.84 -9.18 3.30
CA HIS A 95 5.42 -9.46 3.42
C HIS A 95 4.58 -8.49 2.59
N PHE A 96 4.85 -7.19 2.72
CA PHE A 96 4.15 -6.15 1.96
C PHE A 96 4.37 -6.28 0.46
N HIS A 97 5.60 -6.58 0.03
CA HIS A 97 5.89 -6.79 -1.39
C HIS A 97 5.06 -7.94 -1.98
N ARG A 98 4.99 -9.08 -1.30
CA ARG A 98 4.19 -10.23 -1.78
C ARG A 98 2.69 -9.95 -1.74
N HIS A 99 2.22 -9.32 -0.67
CA HIS A 99 0.80 -9.10 -0.42
C HIS A 99 0.24 -8.00 -1.30
N GLY A 100 0.97 -6.90 -1.48
CA GLY A 100 0.53 -5.75 -2.26
C GLY A 100 0.14 -6.09 -3.71
N VAL A 101 0.85 -7.04 -4.34
CA VAL A 101 0.48 -7.52 -5.69
C VAL A 101 -0.67 -8.52 -5.64
N ALA A 102 -0.62 -9.47 -4.69
CA ALA A 102 -1.58 -10.58 -4.63
C ALA A 102 -2.99 -10.15 -4.18
N SER A 103 -3.10 -9.10 -3.39
CA SER A 103 -4.35 -8.65 -2.75
C SER A 103 -4.81 -7.26 -3.22
N ALA A 104 -4.14 -6.68 -4.25
CA ALA A 104 -4.56 -5.41 -4.81
C ALA A 104 -5.98 -5.53 -5.38
N GLU A 105 -6.91 -4.72 -4.90
CA GLU A 105 -8.30 -4.72 -5.35
C GLU A 105 -8.57 -3.44 -6.16
N PRO A 106 -8.74 -3.54 -7.49
CA PRO A 106 -8.96 -2.38 -8.34
C PRO A 106 -10.34 -1.76 -8.09
N VAL A 107 -10.41 -0.43 -8.02
CA VAL A 107 -11.68 0.30 -7.77
C VAL A 107 -12.64 0.26 -8.95
N CYS A 108 -12.17 -0.12 -10.15
CA CYS A 108 -12.96 -0.28 -11.36
C CYS A 108 -12.17 -1.10 -12.40
N ASP A 109 -12.73 -1.29 -13.59
CA ASP A 109 -11.99 -1.83 -14.75
C ASP A 109 -10.91 -0.83 -15.19
N LEU A 110 -9.72 -0.97 -14.60
CA LEU A 110 -8.58 -0.08 -14.83
C LEU A 110 -8.05 -0.16 -16.27
N PRO A 111 -7.89 -1.34 -16.90
CA PRO A 111 -7.49 -1.43 -18.30
C PRO A 111 -8.43 -0.66 -19.24
N ALA A 112 -9.74 -0.80 -19.06
CA ALA A 112 -10.72 -0.05 -19.84
C ALA A 112 -10.67 1.46 -19.57
N LEU A 113 -10.45 1.88 -18.32
CA LEU A 113 -10.26 3.29 -17.98
C LEU A 113 -9.03 3.87 -18.65
N PHE A 114 -7.88 3.20 -18.52
CA PHE A 114 -6.61 3.65 -19.08
C PHE A 114 -6.65 3.68 -20.62
N GLY A 115 -7.26 2.66 -21.24
CA GLY A 115 -7.49 2.65 -22.71
C GLY A 115 -8.25 3.88 -23.16
N ARG A 116 -9.39 4.21 -22.55
CA ARG A 116 -10.17 5.42 -22.88
C ARG A 116 -9.39 6.73 -22.70
N LEU A 117 -8.49 6.81 -21.72
CA LEU A 117 -7.65 7.99 -21.52
C LEU A 117 -6.57 8.09 -22.62
N ARG A 118 -5.97 6.97 -22.99
CA ARG A 118 -5.00 6.91 -24.12
C ARG A 118 -5.65 7.27 -25.45
N ASP A 119 -6.86 6.81 -25.71
CA ASP A 119 -7.62 7.16 -26.92
C ASP A 119 -7.88 8.67 -27.05
N ARG A 120 -7.90 9.39 -25.92
CA ARG A 120 -7.97 10.86 -25.88
C ARG A 120 -6.62 11.55 -26.04
N GLY A 121 -5.55 10.80 -26.27
CA GLY A 121 -4.20 11.33 -26.48
C GLY A 121 -3.49 11.73 -25.17
N LEU A 122 -3.97 11.29 -23.99
CA LEU A 122 -3.35 11.63 -22.72
C LEU A 122 -2.13 10.74 -22.44
N LYS A 123 -1.08 11.33 -21.87
CA LYS A 123 0.00 10.59 -21.23
C LYS A 123 -0.41 10.18 -19.84
N LEU A 124 -0.02 8.97 -19.42
CA LEU A 124 -0.42 8.40 -18.13
C LEU A 124 0.82 7.96 -17.35
N GLY A 125 0.83 8.29 -16.06
CA GLY A 125 1.89 7.88 -15.14
C GLY A 125 1.34 7.50 -13.79
N ILE A 126 2.14 6.75 -13.03
CA ILE A 126 1.89 6.36 -11.65
C ILE A 126 2.96 6.98 -10.77
N ALA A 127 2.56 7.53 -9.61
CA ALA A 127 3.45 7.89 -8.51
C ALA A 127 2.90 7.28 -7.21
N THR A 128 3.74 6.52 -6.52
CA THR A 128 3.35 5.79 -5.30
C THR A 128 4.48 5.81 -4.27
N MET A 129 4.16 5.48 -3.02
CA MET A 129 5.16 5.26 -1.96
C MET A 129 5.69 3.82 -1.93
N ASP A 130 5.20 2.94 -2.79
CA ASP A 130 5.76 1.60 -2.96
C ASP A 130 7.17 1.64 -3.54
N SER A 131 7.94 0.57 -3.35
CA SER A 131 9.19 0.41 -4.10
C SER A 131 8.91 0.34 -5.61
N PRO A 132 9.85 0.83 -6.47
CA PRO A 132 9.68 0.77 -7.92
C PRO A 132 9.33 -0.62 -8.43
N ALA A 133 9.98 -1.66 -7.91
CA ALA A 133 9.74 -3.05 -8.30
C ALA A 133 8.32 -3.53 -7.95
N ALA A 134 7.79 -3.15 -6.77
CA ALA A 134 6.44 -3.51 -6.35
C ALA A 134 5.38 -2.77 -7.18
N ALA A 135 5.61 -1.48 -7.46
CA ALA A 135 4.74 -0.69 -8.32
C ALA A 135 4.65 -1.27 -9.74
N GLU A 136 5.79 -1.55 -10.37
CA GLU A 136 5.86 -2.16 -11.70
C GLU A 136 5.18 -3.53 -11.74
N ALA A 137 5.44 -4.40 -10.75
CA ALA A 137 4.82 -5.71 -10.67
C ALA A 137 3.28 -5.62 -10.56
N THR A 138 2.76 -4.67 -9.78
CA THR A 138 1.32 -4.42 -9.68
C THR A 138 0.76 -3.95 -11.02
N MET A 139 1.39 -2.97 -11.68
CA MET A 139 0.93 -2.48 -12.98
C MET A 139 0.92 -3.58 -14.03
N GLN A 140 1.92 -4.45 -14.03
CA GLN A 140 1.98 -5.59 -14.93
C GLN A 140 0.87 -6.62 -14.64
N ALA A 141 0.66 -6.98 -13.38
CA ALA A 141 -0.36 -7.95 -12.96
C ALA A 141 -1.78 -7.54 -13.37
N PHE A 142 -2.06 -6.23 -13.37
CA PHE A 142 -3.36 -5.68 -13.75
C PHE A 142 -3.44 -5.21 -15.22
N GLY A 143 -2.44 -5.53 -16.05
CA GLY A 143 -2.45 -5.21 -17.49
C GLY A 143 -2.34 -3.72 -17.80
N LEU A 144 -1.82 -2.90 -16.88
CA LEU A 144 -1.74 -1.45 -17.03
C LEU A 144 -0.45 -0.99 -17.72
N SER A 145 0.63 -1.76 -17.61
CA SER A 145 1.96 -1.41 -18.15
C SER A 145 1.93 -0.91 -19.60
N PRO A 146 1.15 -1.51 -20.54
CA PRO A 146 1.11 -1.02 -21.94
C PRO A 146 0.50 0.38 -22.09
N HIS A 147 -0.23 0.86 -21.09
CA HIS A 147 -0.91 2.16 -21.13
C HIS A 147 -0.08 3.27 -20.48
N LEU A 148 1.00 2.93 -19.77
CA LEU A 148 1.78 3.87 -18.95
C LEU A 148 3.00 4.41 -19.71
N ASP A 149 3.27 5.70 -19.54
CA ASP A 149 4.50 6.34 -20.01
C ASP A 149 5.61 6.22 -18.96
N PHE A 150 5.26 6.14 -17.65
CA PHE A 150 6.21 5.90 -16.56
C PHE A 150 5.52 5.41 -15.29
N VAL A 151 6.29 4.76 -14.43
CA VAL A 151 5.95 4.40 -13.04
C VAL A 151 7.06 4.92 -12.13
N CYS A 152 6.71 5.60 -11.05
CA CYS A 152 7.62 6.11 -10.02
C CYS A 152 7.15 5.61 -8.66
N GLY A 153 8.08 4.97 -7.93
CA GLY A 153 7.90 4.48 -6.58
C GLY A 153 9.02 4.98 -5.65
#